data_0458feb68df57f4e59c701b638b00903
#
_entry.id   0458feb68df57f4e59c701b638b00903
#
_cell.length_a   1.000
_cell.length_b   1.000
_cell.length_c   1.000
_cell.angle_alpha   90.00
_cell.angle_beta   90.00
_cell.angle_gamma   90.00
#
_symmetry.space_group_name_H-M   'P 1'
#
loop_
_entity.id
_entity.type
_entity.pdbx_description
1 polymer ?
#
loop_
_entity_poly.entity_id
_entity_poly.type
_entity_poly.pdbx_seq_one_letter_code
_entity_poly.pdbx_strand_id
1 'polypeptide(L)'
;MLKYLIVILDDTSVSFCHYENKRSDSRLIPINDLRNGLVWAMKENLMVQFVYPSDNLPKEYAEIINSVDHIDITPDASNGDVIIFNGIDSMDDITETSADNIVLRLNRTELFNCVDDLVSLIKKGKSYRIVINDITDFDESDFSKYKTVLGKLSQAVENVIVSGNGIQISLVTDRMQLTEMNNCNAGVESIILAPDGKFYICPAFYYDGLSDVGNPKDGLNIPNQQLLKLEYAPICRKCDAYHCKRCVWLNQKTTLEVNTPSHEQCVVSHLERNESMRLLNSLKEKGKIKTFISIPKIDYLDPFEKIVK
;
A
#
# COMPACT_ATOMS: atom_id res chain seq x y z
N MET A 1 -6.13 -16.96 7.37
CA MET A 1 -6.16 -17.81 6.17
C MET A 1 -5.66 -16.97 5.01
N LEU A 2 -4.77 -17.48 4.18
CA LEU A 2 -4.32 -16.78 2.97
C LEU A 2 -5.50 -16.54 2.04
N LYS A 3 -5.46 -15.40 1.33
CA LYS A 3 -6.46 -14.96 0.36
C LYS A 3 -5.83 -14.67 -1.01
N TYR A 4 -4.55 -14.26 -1.02
CA TYR A 4 -3.89 -13.75 -2.22
C TYR A 4 -2.54 -14.40 -2.44
N LEU A 5 -2.27 -14.79 -3.69
CA LEU A 5 -0.93 -15.02 -4.21
C LEU A 5 -0.55 -13.83 -5.09
N ILE A 6 0.54 -13.13 -4.75
CA ILE A 6 1.10 -12.08 -5.60
C ILE A 6 2.32 -12.66 -6.31
N VAL A 7 2.33 -12.64 -7.63
CA VAL A 7 3.41 -13.18 -8.46
C VAL A 7 4.23 -12.02 -9.02
N ILE A 8 5.51 -11.97 -8.68
CA ILE A 8 6.47 -11.07 -9.30
C ILE A 8 6.96 -11.75 -10.57
N LEU A 9 6.64 -11.20 -11.73
CA LEU A 9 6.93 -11.83 -13.02
C LEU A 9 8.39 -11.73 -13.42
N ASP A 10 9.06 -10.64 -13.02
CA ASP A 10 10.45 -10.35 -13.37
C ASP A 10 11.17 -9.62 -12.23
N ASP A 11 12.50 -9.75 -12.17
CA ASP A 11 13.32 -9.01 -11.19
C ASP A 11 13.21 -7.49 -11.34
N THR A 12 12.81 -6.99 -12.50
CA THR A 12 12.57 -5.56 -12.78
C THR A 12 11.12 -5.13 -12.58
N SER A 13 10.24 -6.03 -12.08
CA SER A 13 8.83 -5.70 -11.84
C SER A 13 8.65 -4.47 -10.95
N VAL A 14 7.60 -3.69 -11.22
CA VAL A 14 7.34 -2.41 -10.57
C VAL A 14 7.16 -2.54 -9.06
N SER A 15 7.66 -1.57 -8.32
CA SER A 15 7.41 -1.47 -6.87
C SER A 15 6.07 -0.78 -6.63
N PHE A 16 5.20 -1.38 -5.81
CA PHE A 16 3.85 -0.86 -5.52
C PHE A 16 3.60 -0.51 -4.04
N CYS A 17 4.64 -0.60 -3.20
CA CYS A 17 4.62 -0.28 -1.78
C CYS A 17 5.84 0.58 -1.39
N HIS A 18 6.22 0.56 -0.09
CA HIS A 18 7.36 1.32 0.44
C HIS A 18 8.75 0.83 -0.02
N TYR A 19 8.86 -0.40 -0.52
CA TYR A 19 10.14 -0.93 -0.99
C TYR A 19 10.54 -0.32 -2.33
N GLU A 20 11.85 -0.29 -2.56
CA GLU A 20 12.46 0.11 -3.82
C GLU A 20 13.01 -1.12 -4.54
N ASN A 21 12.59 -1.33 -5.77
CA ASN A 21 13.23 -2.27 -6.66
C ASN A 21 14.36 -1.55 -7.42
N LYS A 22 15.61 -1.90 -7.09
CA LYS A 22 16.82 -1.33 -7.71
C LYS A 22 17.47 -2.27 -8.72
N ARG A 23 16.83 -3.40 -9.02
CA ARG A 23 17.37 -4.38 -9.97
C ARG A 23 17.16 -3.89 -11.39
N SER A 24 18.22 -3.95 -12.20
CA SER A 24 18.22 -3.60 -13.62
C SER A 24 18.27 -4.84 -14.52
N ASP A 25 18.72 -5.97 -13.98
CA ASP A 25 18.90 -7.19 -14.75
C ASP A 25 17.58 -7.96 -14.74
N SER A 26 16.98 -8.13 -15.93
CA SER A 26 15.76 -8.90 -16.11
C SER A 26 16.03 -10.37 -15.86
N ARG A 27 15.22 -10.96 -14.97
CA ARG A 27 15.12 -12.39 -14.77
C ARG A 27 13.65 -12.75 -14.61
N LEU A 28 13.04 -13.21 -15.67
CA LEU A 28 11.68 -13.72 -15.64
C LEU A 28 11.58 -14.96 -14.74
N ILE A 29 10.44 -15.08 -14.04
CA ILE A 29 10.11 -16.31 -13.32
C ILE A 29 10.10 -17.48 -14.31
N PRO A 30 10.77 -18.63 -14.02
CA PRO A 30 10.71 -19.78 -14.91
C PRO A 30 9.26 -20.24 -15.13
N ILE A 31 8.91 -20.58 -16.37
CA ILE A 31 7.54 -21.00 -16.75
C ILE A 31 7.00 -22.12 -15.86
N ASN A 32 7.86 -23.07 -15.52
CA ASN A 32 7.46 -24.20 -14.66
C ASN A 32 7.14 -23.73 -13.23
N ASP A 33 7.88 -22.77 -12.71
CA ASP A 33 7.65 -22.24 -11.36
C ASP A 33 6.39 -21.37 -11.34
N LEU A 34 6.15 -20.59 -12.40
CA LEU A 34 4.89 -19.85 -12.59
C LEU A 34 3.69 -20.83 -12.59
N ARG A 35 3.73 -21.87 -13.42
CA ARG A 35 2.65 -22.89 -13.48
C ARG A 35 2.45 -23.60 -12.15
N ASN A 36 3.53 -23.99 -11.47
CA ASN A 36 3.45 -24.62 -10.15
C ASN A 36 2.83 -23.68 -9.11
N GLY A 37 3.19 -22.40 -9.13
CA GLY A 37 2.62 -21.38 -8.27
C GLY A 37 1.12 -21.19 -8.50
N LEU A 38 0.68 -21.14 -9.75
CA LEU A 38 -0.75 -21.03 -10.08
C LEU A 38 -1.53 -22.27 -9.66
N VAL A 39 -1.01 -23.48 -9.91
CA VAL A 39 -1.63 -24.74 -9.44
C VAL A 39 -1.73 -24.74 -7.90
N TRP A 40 -0.70 -24.27 -7.21
CA TRP A 40 -0.74 -24.15 -5.76
C TRP A 40 -1.80 -23.14 -5.31
N ALA A 41 -1.86 -21.95 -5.94
CA ALA A 41 -2.87 -20.93 -5.64
C ALA A 41 -4.31 -21.45 -5.83
N MET A 42 -4.54 -22.20 -6.90
CA MET A 42 -5.86 -22.85 -7.16
C MET A 42 -6.21 -23.87 -6.07
N LYS A 43 -5.26 -24.69 -5.63
CA LYS A 43 -5.48 -25.67 -4.53
C LYS A 43 -5.82 -24.98 -3.21
N GLU A 44 -5.18 -23.87 -2.93
CA GLU A 44 -5.40 -23.06 -1.72
C GLU A 44 -6.57 -22.07 -1.86
N ASN A 45 -7.24 -22.04 -3.03
CA ASN A 45 -8.34 -21.12 -3.36
C ASN A 45 -7.96 -19.64 -3.16
N LEU A 46 -6.82 -19.24 -3.72
CA LEU A 46 -6.28 -17.89 -3.63
C LEU A 46 -6.61 -17.05 -4.86
N MET A 47 -6.89 -15.78 -4.70
CA MET A 47 -6.89 -14.79 -5.77
C MET A 47 -5.46 -14.51 -6.20
N VAL A 48 -5.23 -14.42 -7.51
CA VAL A 48 -3.90 -14.19 -8.08
C VAL A 48 -3.75 -12.72 -8.50
N GLN A 49 -2.59 -12.14 -8.20
CA GLN A 49 -2.21 -10.81 -8.66
C GLN A 49 -0.83 -10.91 -9.33
N PHE A 50 -0.69 -10.32 -10.51
CA PHE A 50 0.60 -10.28 -11.22
C PHE A 50 1.21 -8.89 -11.17
N VAL A 51 2.51 -8.83 -10.85
CA VAL A 51 3.29 -7.60 -10.84
C VAL A 51 4.21 -7.61 -12.06
N TYR A 52 3.98 -6.67 -12.95
CA TYR A 52 4.62 -6.61 -14.26
C TYR A 52 5.92 -5.79 -14.23
N PRO A 53 6.89 -6.17 -15.08
CA PRO A 53 8.00 -5.28 -15.44
C PRO A 53 7.53 -4.20 -16.43
N SER A 54 8.40 -3.22 -16.71
CA SER A 54 8.16 -2.23 -17.77
C SER A 54 8.30 -2.82 -19.17
N ASP A 55 9.09 -3.88 -19.32
CA ASP A 55 9.30 -4.56 -20.60
C ASP A 55 8.18 -5.55 -20.90
N ASN A 56 7.92 -5.74 -22.19
CA ASN A 56 6.89 -6.69 -22.64
C ASN A 56 7.26 -8.14 -22.31
N LEU A 57 6.29 -8.89 -21.79
CA LEU A 57 6.43 -10.30 -21.54
C LEU A 57 6.37 -11.13 -22.83
N PRO A 58 7.10 -12.27 -22.91
CA PRO A 58 6.94 -13.24 -23.99
C PRO A 58 5.49 -13.76 -24.07
N LYS A 59 5.01 -14.07 -25.29
CA LYS A 59 3.63 -14.55 -25.52
C LYS A 59 3.22 -15.74 -24.66
N GLU A 60 4.15 -16.65 -24.40
CA GLU A 60 3.92 -17.84 -23.57
C GLU A 60 3.48 -17.48 -22.14
N TYR A 61 4.01 -16.36 -21.57
CA TYR A 61 3.58 -15.88 -20.25
C TYR A 61 2.14 -15.36 -20.29
N ALA A 62 1.80 -14.59 -21.33
CA ALA A 62 0.45 -14.06 -21.50
C ALA A 62 -0.61 -15.18 -21.60
N GLU A 63 -0.29 -16.29 -22.28
CA GLU A 63 -1.19 -17.46 -22.37
C GLU A 63 -1.44 -18.09 -20.99
N ILE A 64 -0.41 -18.18 -20.15
CA ILE A 64 -0.52 -18.75 -18.80
C ILE A 64 -1.28 -17.80 -17.88
N ILE A 65 -0.95 -16.52 -17.90
CA ILE A 65 -1.58 -15.47 -17.08
C ILE A 65 -3.08 -15.43 -17.38
N ASN A 66 -3.46 -15.38 -18.65
CA ASN A 66 -4.87 -15.33 -19.09
C ASN A 66 -5.65 -16.64 -18.83
N SER A 67 -5.00 -17.69 -18.36
CA SER A 67 -5.68 -18.96 -18.02
C SER A 67 -6.35 -18.95 -16.64
N VAL A 68 -6.14 -17.92 -15.82
CA VAL A 68 -6.71 -17.77 -14.48
C VAL A 68 -7.33 -16.39 -14.31
N ASP A 69 -8.32 -16.25 -13.43
CA ASP A 69 -8.80 -14.94 -13.00
C ASP A 69 -7.72 -14.25 -12.17
N HIS A 70 -7.39 -13.02 -12.48
CA HIS A 70 -6.28 -12.30 -11.86
C HIS A 70 -6.50 -10.79 -11.83
N ILE A 71 -5.59 -10.10 -11.14
CA ILE A 71 -5.46 -8.63 -11.12
C ILE A 71 -4.07 -8.29 -11.64
N ASP A 72 -3.99 -7.34 -12.57
CA ASP A 72 -2.74 -6.84 -13.12
C ASP A 72 -2.29 -5.56 -12.40
N ILE A 73 -1.07 -5.62 -11.84
CA ILE A 73 -0.36 -4.48 -11.24
C ILE A 73 0.77 -4.09 -12.19
N THR A 74 0.58 -3.01 -12.90
CA THR A 74 1.44 -2.61 -14.02
C THR A 74 2.12 -1.27 -13.78
N PRO A 75 3.29 -1.02 -14.37
CA PRO A 75 3.86 0.31 -14.41
C PRO A 75 3.00 1.27 -15.27
N ASP A 76 3.31 2.56 -15.18
CA ASP A 76 2.75 3.62 -16.02
C ASP A 76 2.75 3.27 -17.53
N ALA A 77 1.89 3.91 -18.28
CA ALA A 77 1.68 3.72 -19.71
C ALA A 77 1.19 2.32 -20.17
N SER A 78 0.80 1.43 -19.25
CA SER A 78 0.25 0.11 -19.55
C SER A 78 -1.25 0.01 -19.18
N ASN A 79 -1.93 -0.97 -19.75
CA ASN A 79 -3.30 -1.27 -19.39
C ASN A 79 -3.27 -2.31 -18.26
N GLY A 80 -3.69 -1.93 -17.05
CA GLY A 80 -3.78 -2.80 -15.91
C GLY A 80 -4.92 -2.41 -14.98
N ASP A 81 -5.28 -3.30 -14.06
CA ASP A 81 -6.31 -3.01 -13.05
C ASP A 81 -5.81 -2.02 -11.99
N VAL A 82 -4.51 -2.05 -11.73
CA VAL A 82 -3.80 -1.14 -10.83
C VAL A 82 -2.57 -0.59 -11.54
N ILE A 83 -2.52 0.71 -11.74
CA ILE A 83 -1.38 1.36 -12.40
C ILE A 83 -0.52 2.08 -11.37
N ILE A 84 0.80 1.86 -11.46
CA ILE A 84 1.80 2.41 -10.55
C ILE A 84 2.58 3.52 -11.24
N PHE A 85 2.54 4.72 -10.69
CA PHE A 85 3.39 5.83 -11.08
C PHE A 85 4.46 6.07 -10.01
N ASN A 86 5.71 6.16 -10.43
CA ASN A 86 6.84 6.55 -9.60
C ASN A 86 7.13 8.04 -9.82
N GLY A 87 6.75 8.86 -8.87
CA GLY A 87 6.78 10.31 -9.03
C GLY A 87 5.51 10.89 -9.64
N ILE A 88 5.55 12.18 -9.95
CA ILE A 88 4.44 12.95 -10.51
C ILE A 88 4.81 13.62 -11.86
N ASP A 89 5.97 13.30 -12.39
CA ASP A 89 6.47 13.92 -13.62
C ASP A 89 5.60 13.63 -14.85
N SER A 90 4.85 12.54 -14.81
CA SER A 90 3.91 12.11 -15.85
C SER A 90 2.46 12.53 -15.55
N MET A 91 2.22 13.78 -15.14
CA MET A 91 0.87 14.28 -14.81
C MET A 91 -0.17 14.03 -15.90
N ASP A 92 0.21 14.19 -17.15
CA ASP A 92 -0.70 13.96 -18.27
C ASP A 92 -1.10 12.49 -18.34
N ASP A 93 -0.16 11.55 -18.24
CA ASP A 93 -0.44 10.12 -18.24
C ASP A 93 -1.31 9.71 -17.04
N ILE A 94 -1.05 10.26 -15.85
CA ILE A 94 -1.86 10.03 -14.64
C ILE A 94 -3.31 10.49 -14.86
N THR A 95 -3.52 11.60 -15.56
CA THR A 95 -4.87 12.14 -15.81
C THR A 95 -5.59 11.40 -16.92
N GLU A 96 -4.87 10.94 -17.94
CA GLU A 96 -5.42 10.31 -19.15
C GLU A 96 -5.66 8.80 -19.00
N THR A 97 -4.98 8.13 -18.06
CA THR A 97 -5.18 6.68 -17.84
C THR A 97 -6.66 6.34 -17.63
N SER A 98 -7.11 5.23 -18.20
CA SER A 98 -8.46 4.70 -18.00
C SER A 98 -8.63 3.95 -16.68
N ALA A 99 -7.54 3.64 -15.98
CA ALA A 99 -7.60 2.89 -14.73
C ALA A 99 -8.30 3.67 -13.60
N ASP A 100 -9.13 2.95 -12.86
CA ASP A 100 -9.79 3.48 -11.67
C ASP A 100 -8.90 3.43 -10.41
N ASN A 101 -7.91 2.53 -10.39
CA ASN A 101 -7.01 2.35 -9.26
C ASN A 101 -5.60 2.79 -9.62
N ILE A 102 -5.18 3.90 -9.06
CA ILE A 102 -3.87 4.51 -9.32
C ILE A 102 -3.08 4.54 -8.01
N VAL A 103 -1.84 4.05 -8.07
CA VAL A 103 -0.87 4.16 -6.98
C VAL A 103 0.19 5.17 -7.36
N LEU A 104 0.32 6.23 -6.57
CA LEU A 104 1.37 7.23 -6.71
C LEU A 104 2.41 6.98 -5.64
N ARG A 105 3.62 6.63 -6.04
CA ARG A 105 4.77 6.46 -5.14
C ARG A 105 5.60 7.73 -5.18
N LEU A 106 5.70 8.39 -4.04
CA LEU A 106 6.39 9.66 -3.88
C LEU A 106 7.37 9.58 -2.71
N ASN A 107 8.51 10.21 -2.81
CA ASN A 107 9.29 10.53 -1.63
C ASN A 107 8.74 11.80 -0.95
N ARG A 108 9.16 12.07 0.30
CA ARG A 108 8.68 13.25 1.06
C ARG A 108 8.94 14.57 0.36
N THR A 109 10.08 14.71 -0.32
CA THR A 109 10.44 15.95 -1.02
C THR A 109 9.51 16.19 -2.21
N GLU A 110 9.27 15.16 -3.02
CA GLU A 110 8.29 15.21 -4.11
C GLU A 110 6.91 15.56 -3.56
N LEU A 111 6.44 14.84 -2.53
CA LEU A 111 5.13 15.07 -1.91
C LEU A 111 4.96 16.52 -1.44
N PHE A 112 5.98 17.13 -0.83
CA PHE A 112 5.91 18.50 -0.36
C PHE A 112 5.91 19.52 -1.49
N ASN A 113 6.61 19.23 -2.60
CA ASN A 113 6.73 20.13 -3.74
C ASN A 113 5.53 20.05 -4.70
N CYS A 114 4.91 18.86 -4.85
CA CYS A 114 3.85 18.63 -5.83
C CYS A 114 2.42 18.74 -5.26
N VAL A 115 2.24 19.34 -4.10
CA VAL A 115 0.93 19.39 -3.43
C VAL A 115 -0.16 20.03 -4.29
N ASP A 116 0.17 21.04 -5.10
CA ASP A 116 -0.80 21.70 -5.98
C ASP A 116 -1.18 20.84 -7.19
N ASP A 117 -0.26 19.99 -7.65
CA ASP A 117 -0.52 18.97 -8.67
C ASP A 117 -1.45 17.88 -8.12
N LEU A 118 -1.19 17.41 -6.91
CA LEU A 118 -2.08 16.47 -6.21
C LEU A 118 -3.48 17.06 -6.00
N VAL A 119 -3.58 18.33 -5.64
CA VAL A 119 -4.87 19.04 -5.56
C VAL A 119 -5.58 19.08 -6.91
N SER A 120 -4.83 19.20 -8.00
CA SER A 120 -5.38 19.18 -9.35
C SER A 120 -5.89 17.79 -9.75
N LEU A 121 -5.17 16.72 -9.37
CA LEU A 121 -5.61 15.34 -9.55
C LEU A 121 -6.90 15.04 -8.76
N ILE A 122 -7.00 15.51 -7.53
CA ILE A 122 -8.22 15.36 -6.70
C ILE A 122 -9.47 15.86 -7.44
N LYS A 123 -9.37 16.95 -8.16
CA LYS A 123 -10.49 17.53 -8.92
C LYS A 123 -10.94 16.66 -10.10
N LYS A 124 -10.12 15.70 -10.55
CA LYS A 124 -10.47 14.75 -11.63
C LYS A 124 -11.36 13.59 -11.16
N GLY A 125 -11.49 13.37 -9.85
CA GLY A 125 -12.48 12.44 -9.28
C GLY A 125 -12.10 10.95 -9.32
N LYS A 126 -10.83 10.61 -9.58
CA LYS A 126 -10.32 9.22 -9.55
C LYS A 126 -9.88 8.81 -8.15
N SER A 127 -9.71 7.51 -7.95
CA SER A 127 -9.16 6.95 -6.70
C SER A 127 -7.63 6.92 -6.74
N TYR A 128 -6.99 7.59 -5.77
CA TYR A 128 -5.54 7.65 -5.68
C TYR A 128 -5.05 7.05 -4.35
N ARG A 129 -4.18 6.07 -4.45
CA ARG A 129 -3.42 5.55 -3.32
C ARG A 129 -2.02 6.16 -3.33
N ILE A 130 -1.72 7.02 -2.38
CA ILE A 130 -0.40 7.63 -2.23
C ILE A 130 0.43 6.77 -1.29
N VAL A 131 1.66 6.44 -1.71
CA VAL A 131 2.65 5.70 -0.97
C VAL A 131 3.88 6.57 -0.80
N ILE A 132 4.25 6.87 0.45
CA ILE A 132 5.47 7.62 0.77
C ILE A 132 6.59 6.60 0.93
N ASN A 133 7.51 6.53 -0.06
CA ASN A 133 8.52 5.46 -0.11
C ASN A 133 9.68 5.65 0.88
N ASP A 134 9.92 6.88 1.36
CA ASP A 134 10.94 7.23 2.35
C ASP A 134 10.35 7.65 3.72
N ILE A 135 9.22 7.06 4.11
CA ILE A 135 8.48 7.43 5.34
C ILE A 135 9.35 7.34 6.62
N THR A 136 10.38 6.51 6.62
CA THR A 136 11.30 6.32 7.75
C THR A 136 12.33 7.44 7.90
N ASP A 137 12.43 8.32 6.92
CA ASP A 137 13.40 9.42 6.89
C ASP A 137 12.81 10.76 7.33
N PHE A 138 11.55 10.76 7.75
CA PHE A 138 10.87 11.97 8.25
C PHE A 138 11.50 12.47 9.56
N ASP A 139 11.67 13.78 9.65
CA ASP A 139 12.08 14.48 10.86
C ASP A 139 10.97 15.40 11.40
N GLU A 140 11.22 16.08 12.52
CA GLU A 140 10.26 17.01 13.16
C GLU A 140 9.79 18.13 12.22
N SER A 141 10.68 18.63 11.34
CA SER A 141 10.32 19.66 10.35
C SER A 141 9.42 19.09 9.25
N ASP A 142 9.67 17.85 8.86
CA ASP A 142 8.89 17.16 7.84
C ASP A 142 7.48 16.82 8.34
N PHE A 143 7.30 16.45 9.60
CA PHE A 143 5.97 16.26 10.19
C PHE A 143 5.14 17.54 10.14
N SER A 144 5.75 18.69 10.40
CA SER A 144 5.09 19.99 10.33
C SER A 144 4.67 20.35 8.90
N LYS A 145 5.55 20.11 7.91
CA LYS A 145 5.24 20.28 6.48
C LYS A 145 4.13 19.31 6.04
N TYR A 146 4.25 18.04 6.45
CA TYR A 146 3.26 17.02 6.10
C TYR A 146 1.86 17.35 6.61
N LYS A 147 1.75 17.84 7.84
CA LYS A 147 0.48 18.33 8.39
C LYS A 147 -0.13 19.42 7.50
N THR A 148 0.71 20.32 6.96
CA THR A 148 0.25 21.39 6.04
C THR A 148 -0.23 20.80 4.71
N VAL A 149 0.49 19.82 4.15
CA VAL A 149 0.10 19.09 2.93
C VAL A 149 -1.25 18.41 3.14
N LEU A 150 -1.40 17.63 4.21
CA LEU A 150 -2.66 16.95 4.55
C LEU A 150 -3.84 17.94 4.63
N GLY A 151 -3.64 19.10 5.24
CA GLY A 151 -4.67 20.15 5.31
C GLY A 151 -5.10 20.66 3.93
N LYS A 152 -4.18 20.87 3.00
CA LYS A 152 -4.48 21.30 1.62
C LYS A 152 -5.23 20.20 0.86
N LEU A 153 -4.77 18.95 0.92
CA LEU A 153 -5.42 17.80 0.28
C LEU A 153 -6.83 17.59 0.82
N SER A 154 -6.98 17.63 2.13
CA SER A 154 -8.26 17.50 2.82
C SER A 154 -9.26 18.60 2.41
N GLN A 155 -8.81 19.85 2.27
CA GLN A 155 -9.66 20.94 1.79
C GLN A 155 -10.10 20.72 0.34
N ALA A 156 -9.22 20.21 -0.53
CA ALA A 156 -9.57 19.89 -1.91
C ALA A 156 -10.60 18.76 -1.98
N VAL A 157 -10.40 17.68 -1.20
CA VAL A 157 -11.34 16.56 -1.07
C VAL A 157 -12.70 17.05 -0.56
N GLU A 158 -12.70 17.90 0.47
CA GLU A 158 -13.93 18.47 1.00
C GLU A 158 -14.74 19.22 -0.05
N ASN A 159 -14.07 20.05 -0.86
CA ASN A 159 -14.71 20.81 -1.93
C ASN A 159 -15.33 19.89 -2.99
N VAL A 160 -14.66 18.80 -3.36
CA VAL A 160 -15.17 17.80 -4.32
C VAL A 160 -16.42 17.10 -3.75
N ILE A 161 -16.37 16.65 -2.51
CA ILE A 161 -17.51 15.97 -1.86
C ILE A 161 -18.70 16.94 -1.67
N VAL A 162 -18.42 18.18 -1.29
CA VAL A 162 -19.48 19.21 -1.13
C VAL A 162 -20.16 19.51 -2.46
N SER A 163 -19.44 19.47 -3.58
CA SER A 163 -20.02 19.63 -4.93
C SER A 163 -20.83 18.41 -5.41
N GLY A 164 -20.85 17.31 -4.64
CA GLY A 164 -21.63 16.11 -4.94
C GLY A 164 -20.88 15.02 -5.70
N ASN A 165 -19.56 15.17 -5.87
CA ASN A 165 -18.72 14.18 -6.55
C ASN A 165 -18.04 13.25 -5.52
N GLY A 166 -17.80 11.99 -5.93
CA GLY A 166 -17.00 11.03 -5.16
C GLY A 166 -15.52 11.24 -5.41
N ILE A 167 -14.71 11.01 -4.38
CA ILE A 167 -13.25 11.01 -4.45
C ILE A 167 -12.68 10.12 -3.35
N GLN A 168 -11.61 9.39 -3.67
CA GLN A 168 -10.87 8.62 -2.68
C GLN A 168 -9.39 8.95 -2.77
N ILE A 169 -8.81 9.37 -1.65
CA ILE A 169 -7.38 9.58 -1.47
C ILE A 169 -6.96 8.89 -0.18
N SER A 170 -6.05 7.92 -0.28
CA SER A 170 -5.70 7.05 0.84
C SER A 170 -5.28 7.80 2.12
N LEU A 171 -4.55 8.93 1.99
CA LEU A 171 -4.04 9.69 3.13
C LEU A 171 -5.13 10.33 4.01
N VAL A 172 -6.30 10.66 3.43
CA VAL A 172 -7.33 11.43 4.15
C VAL A 172 -8.72 10.79 4.16
N THR A 173 -9.04 9.92 3.19
CA THR A 173 -10.39 9.34 3.07
C THR A 173 -10.49 7.90 3.54
N ASP A 174 -9.43 7.09 3.46
CA ASP A 174 -9.51 5.64 3.74
C ASP A 174 -10.04 5.36 5.14
N ARG A 175 -9.53 6.08 6.16
CA ARG A 175 -9.98 5.89 7.54
C ARG A 175 -11.48 6.11 7.73
N MET A 176 -12.09 7.02 6.96
CA MET A 176 -13.50 7.35 7.09
C MET A 176 -14.44 6.19 6.70
N GLN A 177 -13.92 5.22 5.95
CA GLN A 177 -14.67 4.08 5.41
C GLN A 177 -14.40 2.77 6.17
N LEU A 178 -13.42 2.76 7.08
CA LEU A 178 -12.95 1.55 7.76
C LEU A 178 -13.63 1.37 9.12
N THR A 179 -14.01 0.13 9.43
CA THR A 179 -14.55 -0.30 10.73
C THR A 179 -13.48 -0.94 11.62
N GLU A 180 -12.38 -1.36 11.03
CA GLU A 180 -11.25 -2.00 11.67
C GLU A 180 -9.96 -1.64 10.94
N MET A 181 -8.82 -1.96 11.52
CA MET A 181 -7.53 -1.65 10.93
C MET A 181 -7.31 -2.46 9.63
N ASN A 182 -7.08 -1.75 8.54
CA ASN A 182 -6.82 -2.29 7.22
C ASN A 182 -5.32 -2.48 6.99
N ASN A 183 -4.73 -3.45 7.68
CA ASN A 183 -3.33 -3.80 7.53
C ASN A 183 -3.01 -4.33 6.12
N CYS A 184 -1.72 -4.28 5.76
CA CYS A 184 -1.19 -4.99 4.59
C CYS A 184 -1.39 -6.51 4.70
N ASN A 185 -1.34 -7.07 5.93
CA ASN A 185 -1.49 -8.50 6.22
C ASN A 185 -0.53 -9.42 5.44
N ALA A 186 0.65 -8.91 5.04
CA ALA A 186 1.69 -9.69 4.39
C ALA A 186 2.14 -10.88 5.28
N GLY A 187 2.21 -12.07 4.70
CA GLY A 187 2.48 -13.33 5.41
C GLY A 187 1.28 -13.89 6.21
N VAL A 188 0.14 -13.20 6.24
CA VAL A 188 -1.10 -13.63 6.91
C VAL A 188 -2.21 -13.85 5.91
N GLU A 189 -2.49 -12.89 5.04
CA GLU A 189 -3.51 -12.95 4.00
C GLU A 189 -2.92 -12.97 2.60
N SER A 190 -1.70 -12.51 2.40
CA SER A 190 -0.99 -12.55 1.13
C SER A 190 0.39 -13.19 1.27
N ILE A 191 0.84 -13.82 0.20
CA ILE A 191 2.18 -14.37 0.02
C ILE A 191 2.67 -14.03 -1.37
N ILE A 192 4.01 -13.93 -1.53
CA ILE A 192 4.63 -13.61 -2.81
C ILE A 192 5.27 -14.87 -3.40
N LEU A 193 5.10 -15.08 -4.70
CA LEU A 193 5.94 -15.94 -5.51
C LEU A 193 6.92 -15.07 -6.30
N ALA A 194 8.20 -15.24 -6.06
CA ALA A 194 9.25 -14.44 -6.66
C ALA A 194 9.89 -15.11 -7.89
N PRO A 195 10.68 -14.39 -8.71
CA PRO A 195 11.34 -14.92 -9.90
C PRO A 195 12.32 -16.07 -9.66
N ASP A 196 12.73 -16.33 -8.43
CA ASP A 196 13.53 -17.49 -8.06
C ASP A 196 12.72 -18.76 -7.75
N GLY A 197 11.39 -18.72 -7.97
CA GLY A 197 10.47 -19.83 -7.75
C GLY A 197 10.11 -20.07 -6.27
N LYS A 198 10.44 -19.15 -5.37
CA LYS A 198 10.21 -19.29 -3.95
C LYS A 198 9.16 -18.32 -3.41
N PHE A 199 8.60 -18.68 -2.24
CA PHE A 199 7.67 -17.83 -1.53
C PHE A 199 8.37 -16.89 -0.56
N TYR A 200 7.85 -15.65 -0.48
CA TYR A 200 8.30 -14.62 0.47
C TYR A 200 7.10 -13.95 1.13
N ILE A 201 7.30 -13.39 2.32
CA ILE A 201 6.25 -12.68 3.08
C ILE A 201 5.69 -11.51 2.28
N CYS A 202 6.57 -10.70 1.65
CA CYS A 202 6.18 -9.61 0.74
C CYS A 202 7.33 -9.34 -0.26
N PRO A 203 7.10 -8.52 -1.32
CA PRO A 203 8.13 -8.23 -2.31
C PRO A 203 9.42 -7.68 -1.70
N ALA A 204 9.31 -6.83 -0.68
CA ALA A 204 10.46 -6.23 -0.02
C ALA A 204 11.42 -7.27 0.59
N PHE A 205 10.89 -8.37 1.12
CA PHE A 205 11.71 -9.47 1.65
C PHE A 205 12.54 -10.13 0.55
N TYR A 206 11.97 -10.30 -0.63
CA TYR A 206 12.72 -10.82 -1.78
C TYR A 206 13.81 -9.87 -2.26
N TYR A 207 13.46 -8.59 -2.46
CA TYR A 207 14.41 -7.60 -2.98
C TYR A 207 15.53 -7.25 -2.01
N ASP A 208 15.30 -7.32 -0.71
CA ASP A 208 16.32 -7.13 0.33
C ASP A 208 17.13 -8.41 0.63
N GLY A 209 16.88 -9.52 -0.08
CA GLY A 209 17.62 -10.77 0.08
C GLY A 209 17.36 -11.48 1.41
N LEU A 210 16.18 -11.26 2.00
CA LEU A 210 15.78 -11.96 3.23
C LEU A 210 15.35 -13.40 2.92
N SER A 211 15.21 -14.22 3.97
CA SER A 211 14.89 -15.63 3.83
C SER A 211 13.53 -15.86 3.17
N ASP A 212 13.48 -16.85 2.28
CA ASP A 212 12.22 -17.38 1.74
C ASP A 212 11.42 -18.11 2.84
N VAL A 213 10.16 -18.36 2.55
CA VAL A 213 9.23 -19.06 3.43
C VAL A 213 8.64 -20.30 2.76
N GLY A 214 9.38 -20.89 1.83
CA GLY A 214 9.00 -22.12 1.12
C GLY A 214 8.86 -21.93 -0.39
N ASN A 215 8.19 -22.87 -1.04
CA ASN A 215 7.98 -22.87 -2.48
C ASN A 215 6.70 -23.65 -2.86
N PRO A 216 6.20 -23.60 -4.10
CA PRO A 216 4.99 -24.28 -4.51
C PRO A 216 5.00 -25.80 -4.34
N LYS A 217 6.17 -26.43 -4.35
CA LYS A 217 6.33 -27.89 -4.23
C LYS A 217 6.27 -28.36 -2.77
N ASP A 218 6.99 -27.67 -1.89
CA ASP A 218 7.16 -28.07 -0.48
C ASP A 218 6.16 -27.38 0.45
N GLY A 219 5.45 -26.35 -0.07
CA GLY A 219 4.48 -25.56 0.68
C GLY A 219 5.12 -24.41 1.47
N LEU A 220 4.35 -23.83 2.37
CA LEU A 220 4.75 -22.68 3.20
C LEU A 220 5.29 -23.10 4.55
N ASN A 221 6.36 -22.45 4.97
CA ASN A 221 6.92 -22.53 6.33
C ASN A 221 7.28 -21.12 6.82
N ILE A 222 6.31 -20.42 7.38
CA ILE A 222 6.50 -19.05 7.90
C ILE A 222 6.86 -19.14 9.39
N PRO A 223 8.12 -18.91 9.77
CA PRO A 223 8.54 -18.91 11.17
C PRO A 223 7.78 -17.84 11.97
N ASN A 224 7.29 -18.21 13.15
CA ASN A 224 6.61 -17.29 14.07
C ASN A 224 5.49 -16.46 13.41
N GLN A 225 4.71 -17.05 12.48
CA GLN A 225 3.65 -16.38 11.73
C GLN A 225 2.71 -15.53 12.61
N GLN A 226 2.50 -15.92 13.86
CA GLN A 226 1.68 -15.15 14.81
C GLN A 226 2.17 -13.72 14.99
N LEU A 227 3.49 -13.44 14.90
CA LEU A 227 4.04 -12.09 15.05
C LEU A 227 3.66 -11.16 13.87
N LEU A 228 3.27 -11.73 12.74
CA LEU A 228 2.80 -10.96 11.58
C LEU A 228 1.36 -10.47 11.77
N LYS A 229 0.59 -11.08 12.68
CA LYS A 229 -0.82 -10.75 12.93
C LYS A 229 -0.97 -9.53 13.83
N LEU A 230 -2.06 -8.78 13.62
CA LEU A 230 -2.36 -7.56 14.39
C LEU A 230 -2.52 -7.81 15.89
N GLU A 231 -3.17 -8.90 16.28
CA GLU A 231 -3.41 -9.24 17.69
C GLU A 231 -2.13 -9.41 18.51
N TYR A 232 -1.00 -9.72 17.86
CA TYR A 232 0.32 -9.86 18.49
C TYR A 232 1.20 -8.60 18.33
N ALA A 233 0.66 -7.51 17.80
CA ALA A 233 1.35 -6.24 17.70
C ALA A 233 1.04 -5.37 18.94
N PRO A 234 1.98 -5.19 19.86
CA PRO A 234 1.67 -4.64 21.20
C PRO A 234 1.12 -3.21 21.16
N ILE A 235 1.60 -2.40 20.22
CA ILE A 235 1.17 -1.02 20.02
C ILE A 235 -0.04 -0.98 19.07
N CYS A 236 0.08 -1.59 17.88
CA CYS A 236 -0.89 -1.42 16.80
C CYS A 236 -2.26 -2.03 17.08
N ARG A 237 -2.35 -3.12 17.88
CA ARG A 237 -3.62 -3.81 18.16
C ARG A 237 -4.69 -2.93 18.82
N LYS A 238 -4.30 -1.81 19.42
CA LYS A 238 -5.19 -0.85 20.07
C LYS A 238 -5.21 0.51 19.35
N CYS A 239 -4.53 0.64 18.22
CA CYS A 239 -4.44 1.89 17.48
C CYS A 239 -5.72 2.13 16.66
N ASP A 240 -6.17 3.37 16.60
CA ASP A 240 -7.34 3.79 15.82
C ASP A 240 -6.98 4.43 14.46
N ALA A 241 -5.72 4.40 14.08
CA ALA A 241 -5.26 4.78 12.73
C ALA A 241 -5.55 3.64 11.74
N TYR A 242 -6.83 3.36 11.48
CA TYR A 242 -7.30 2.18 10.75
C TYR A 242 -6.82 2.08 9.30
N HIS A 243 -6.41 3.19 8.69
CA HIS A 243 -5.82 3.23 7.35
C HIS A 243 -4.34 2.82 7.32
N CYS A 244 -3.65 2.79 8.47
CA CYS A 244 -2.25 2.42 8.58
C CYS A 244 -2.02 0.99 8.09
N LYS A 245 -1.10 0.81 7.13
CA LYS A 245 -0.80 -0.51 6.57
C LYS A 245 0.06 -1.39 7.46
N ARG A 246 0.65 -0.86 8.55
CA ARG A 246 1.51 -1.61 9.47
C ARG A 246 2.51 -2.49 8.71
N CYS A 247 3.44 -1.86 7.98
CA CYS A 247 4.36 -2.55 7.10
C CYS A 247 5.37 -3.39 7.91
N VAL A 248 5.22 -4.71 7.86
CA VAL A 248 6.09 -5.67 8.61
C VAL A 248 7.54 -5.60 8.17
N TRP A 249 7.80 -5.27 6.90
CA TRP A 249 9.15 -5.07 6.38
C TRP A 249 9.79 -3.79 6.94
N LEU A 250 9.08 -2.65 6.91
CA LEU A 250 9.58 -1.40 7.51
C LEU A 250 9.83 -1.58 9.01
N ASN A 251 8.92 -2.26 9.72
CA ASN A 251 9.09 -2.58 11.12
C ASN A 251 10.41 -3.35 11.34
N GLN A 252 10.61 -4.46 10.63
CA GLN A 252 11.84 -5.26 10.76
C GLN A 252 13.09 -4.46 10.42
N LYS A 253 13.04 -3.62 9.40
CA LYS A 253 14.18 -2.80 8.96
C LYS A 253 14.57 -1.73 9.99
N THR A 254 13.59 -1.16 10.69
CA THR A 254 13.81 0.00 11.58
C THR A 254 13.92 -0.38 13.06
N THR A 255 13.19 -1.40 13.49
CA THR A 255 13.12 -1.79 14.91
C THR A 255 13.63 -3.21 15.18
N LEU A 256 14.02 -3.95 14.12
CA LEU A 256 14.40 -5.37 14.14
C LEU A 256 13.26 -6.33 14.53
N GLU A 257 12.02 -5.81 14.66
CA GLU A 257 10.84 -6.55 15.05
C GLU A 257 9.72 -6.38 14.02
N VAL A 258 9.13 -7.45 13.53
CA VAL A 258 8.06 -7.40 12.50
C VAL A 258 6.74 -6.77 13.01
N ASN A 259 6.53 -6.72 14.32
CA ASN A 259 5.29 -6.27 14.94
C ASN A 259 5.40 -4.96 15.73
N THR A 260 6.52 -4.27 15.64
CA THR A 260 6.77 -2.99 16.30
C THR A 260 7.13 -1.92 15.25
N PRO A 261 6.28 -0.92 15.04
CA PRO A 261 6.52 0.14 14.04
C PRO A 261 7.59 1.12 14.49
N SER A 262 8.21 1.84 13.55
CA SER A 262 9.06 2.99 13.84
C SER A 262 8.23 4.18 14.34
N HIS A 263 8.92 5.13 15.01
CA HIS A 263 8.33 6.38 15.45
C HIS A 263 7.74 7.17 14.26
N GLU A 264 8.52 7.33 13.20
CA GLU A 264 8.15 8.12 12.00
C GLU A 264 6.89 7.57 11.36
N GLN A 265 6.82 6.25 11.16
CA GLN A 265 5.63 5.59 10.59
C GLN A 265 4.39 5.83 11.45
N CYS A 266 4.53 5.78 12.79
CA CYS A 266 3.42 6.05 13.69
C CYS A 266 2.98 7.53 13.64
N VAL A 267 3.92 8.47 13.70
CA VAL A 267 3.59 9.91 13.66
C VAL A 267 2.90 10.27 12.36
N VAL A 268 3.41 9.83 11.20
CA VAL A 268 2.78 10.05 9.89
C VAL A 268 1.35 9.51 9.89
N SER A 269 1.13 8.25 10.29
CA SER A 269 -0.22 7.68 10.33
C SER A 269 -1.16 8.38 11.31
N HIS A 270 -0.65 8.93 12.41
CA HIS A 270 -1.47 9.70 13.35
C HIS A 270 -1.81 11.09 12.84
N LEU A 271 -0.93 11.74 12.07
CA LEU A 271 -1.25 12.99 11.37
C LEU A 271 -2.38 12.77 10.37
N GLU A 272 -2.31 11.71 9.57
CA GLU A 272 -3.36 11.29 8.63
C GLU A 272 -4.68 10.99 9.35
N ARG A 273 -4.64 10.23 10.47
CA ARG A 273 -5.79 9.97 11.33
C ARG A 273 -6.47 11.25 11.77
N ASN A 274 -5.69 12.20 12.30
CA ASN A 274 -6.21 13.44 12.85
C ASN A 274 -6.86 14.29 11.75
N GLU A 275 -6.25 14.38 10.58
CA GLU A 275 -6.78 15.13 9.45
C GLU A 275 -8.04 14.47 8.87
N SER A 276 -8.07 13.14 8.75
CA SER A 276 -9.25 12.38 8.35
C SER A 276 -10.43 12.60 9.30
N MET A 277 -10.18 12.65 10.62
CA MET A 277 -11.21 12.97 11.61
C MET A 277 -11.74 14.40 11.45
N ARG A 278 -10.86 15.37 11.22
CA ARG A 278 -11.23 16.76 10.96
C ARG A 278 -12.14 16.88 9.74
N LEU A 279 -11.72 16.24 8.62
CA LEU A 279 -12.49 16.20 7.37
C LEU A 279 -13.89 15.58 7.58
N LEU A 280 -13.94 14.42 8.25
CA LEU A 280 -15.19 13.74 8.54
C LEU A 280 -16.17 14.62 9.35
N ASN A 281 -15.68 15.31 10.37
CA ASN A 281 -16.49 16.21 11.18
C ASN A 281 -17.01 17.40 10.37
N SER A 282 -16.18 18.03 9.56
CA SER A 282 -16.58 19.13 8.68
C SER A 282 -17.66 18.69 7.67
N LEU A 283 -17.52 17.51 7.07
CA LEU A 283 -18.52 16.97 6.13
C LEU A 283 -19.86 16.62 6.81
N LYS A 284 -19.83 16.19 8.08
CA LYS A 284 -21.03 15.97 8.89
C LYS A 284 -21.76 17.29 9.17
N GLU A 285 -21.03 18.31 9.62
CA GLU A 285 -21.60 19.64 9.88
C GLU A 285 -22.24 20.25 8.64
N LYS A 286 -21.69 19.98 7.45
CA LYS A 286 -22.23 20.38 6.15
C LYS A 286 -23.37 19.48 5.64
N GLY A 287 -23.75 18.43 6.40
CA GLY A 287 -24.81 17.50 6.02
C GLY A 287 -24.51 16.64 4.78
N LYS A 288 -23.22 16.48 4.43
CA LYS A 288 -22.79 15.73 3.24
C LYS A 288 -22.61 14.24 3.51
N ILE A 289 -22.42 13.85 4.76
CA ILE A 289 -22.33 12.45 5.20
C ILE A 289 -23.50 12.19 6.18
N LYS A 290 -24.42 11.32 5.77
CA LYS A 290 -25.59 10.95 6.58
C LYS A 290 -25.33 9.75 7.47
N THR A 291 -24.58 8.77 6.94
CA THR A 291 -24.22 7.55 7.64
C THR A 291 -22.71 7.48 7.71
N PHE A 292 -22.16 7.26 8.89
CA PHE A 292 -20.73 7.13 9.08
C PHE A 292 -20.45 6.00 10.06
N ILE A 293 -19.29 5.41 9.89
CA ILE A 293 -18.75 4.41 10.78
C ILE A 293 -18.15 5.14 11.98
N SER A 294 -18.71 4.89 13.17
CA SER A 294 -18.11 5.41 14.41
C SER A 294 -16.94 4.52 14.81
N ILE A 295 -15.75 5.04 14.75
CA ILE A 295 -14.59 4.38 15.34
C ILE A 295 -14.62 4.68 16.84
N PRO A 296 -14.64 3.66 17.70
CA PRO A 296 -14.61 3.86 19.14
C PRO A 296 -13.38 4.68 19.56
N LYS A 297 -13.58 5.65 20.43
CA LYS A 297 -12.44 6.36 21.02
C LYS A 297 -11.66 5.37 21.88
N ILE A 298 -10.39 5.19 21.57
CA ILE A 298 -9.49 4.31 22.31
C ILE A 298 -8.82 5.17 23.38
N ASP A 299 -9.07 4.79 24.64
CA ASP A 299 -8.42 5.40 25.79
C ASP A 299 -7.12 4.64 26.08
N TYR A 300 -6.07 5.00 25.36
CA TYR A 300 -4.73 4.52 25.66
C TYR A 300 -3.74 5.68 25.52
N LEU A 301 -2.67 5.59 26.31
CA LEU A 301 -1.55 6.52 26.18
C LEU A 301 -0.78 6.16 24.90
N ASP A 302 -0.78 7.04 23.91
CA ASP A 302 0.05 6.88 22.72
C ASP A 302 1.52 7.08 23.14
N PRO A 303 2.39 6.06 23.01
CA PRO A 303 3.78 6.20 23.44
C PRO A 303 4.58 7.20 22.60
N PHE A 304 4.03 7.66 21.46
CA PHE A 304 4.64 8.62 20.56
C PHE A 304 4.05 10.02 20.67
N GLU A 305 2.93 10.20 21.34
CA GLU A 305 2.43 11.53 21.65
C GLU A 305 3.33 12.21 22.67
N LYS A 306 3.89 13.36 22.28
CA LYS A 306 4.59 14.23 23.24
C LYS A 306 3.55 14.75 24.22
N ILE A 307 3.65 14.35 25.48
CA ILE A 307 2.88 15.00 26.53
C ILE A 307 3.43 16.43 26.66
N VAL A 308 2.76 17.37 26.04
CA VAL A 308 3.03 18.80 26.25
C VAL A 308 2.52 19.08 27.66
N LYS A 309 3.46 19.20 28.61
CA LYS A 309 3.19 19.70 29.97
C LYS A 309 2.91 21.17 29.94
#